data_e6f6e1b4158b1dd4fae699bceb4d1677
#
_entry.id   e6f6e1b4158b1dd4fae699bceb4d1677
#
_cell.length_a   1.000
_cell.length_b   1.000
_cell.length_c   1.000
_cell.angle_alpha   90.00
_cell.angle_beta   90.00
_cell.angle_gamma   90.00
#
_symmetry.space_group_name_H-M   'P 1'
#
loop_
_entity.id
_entity.type
_entity.pdbx_description
1 polymer ?
#
loop_
_entity_poly.entity_id
_entity_poly.type
_entity_poly.pdbx_seq_one_letter_code
_entity_poly.pdbx_strand_id
1 'polypeptide(L)'
;MAFLADTLARVKPSATVAVTDLARALKAAGRNVIGLGAGEPDFDTPANIKQAAIRAIEAGKTKYTDVGGIPELKDAIIAKFQRENGLTYKRDQIIISTGGKQVLY
;
A
#
# COMPACT_ATOMS: atom_id res chain seq x y z
N MET A 1 -9.68 0.63 -35.93
CA MET A 1 -9.44 1.92 -35.25
C MET A 1 -9.05 1.62 -33.81
N ALA A 2 -7.89 2.10 -33.37
CA ALA A 2 -7.49 1.90 -31.96
C ALA A 2 -8.31 2.87 -31.10
N PHE A 3 -9.02 2.35 -30.10
CA PHE A 3 -9.77 3.13 -29.10
C PHE A 3 -8.87 3.79 -28.04
N LEU A 4 -7.58 3.89 -28.31
CA LEU A 4 -6.61 4.45 -27.37
C LEU A 4 -6.37 5.93 -27.66
N ALA A 5 -6.34 6.74 -26.64
CA ALA A 5 -5.99 8.15 -26.76
C ALA A 5 -4.54 8.32 -27.23
N ASP A 6 -4.29 9.27 -28.14
CA ASP A 6 -2.94 9.56 -28.68
C ASP A 6 -1.93 9.91 -27.59
N THR A 7 -2.40 10.43 -26.45
CA THR A 7 -1.56 10.72 -25.29
C THR A 7 -0.85 9.49 -24.74
N LEU A 8 -1.43 8.29 -24.89
CA LEU A 8 -0.81 7.04 -24.42
C LEU A 8 0.47 6.68 -25.19
N ALA A 9 0.61 7.13 -26.43
CA ALA A 9 1.85 6.93 -27.19
C ALA A 9 3.06 7.64 -26.56
N ARG A 10 2.83 8.66 -25.73
CA ARG A 10 3.87 9.42 -25.02
C ARG A 10 4.22 8.84 -23.66
N VAL A 11 3.41 7.93 -23.13
CA VAL A 11 3.62 7.31 -21.82
C VAL A 11 4.62 6.18 -21.98
N LYS A 12 5.78 6.33 -21.33
CA LYS A 12 6.79 5.27 -21.30
C LYS A 12 6.50 4.31 -20.15
N PRO A 13 6.70 2.99 -20.35
CA PRO A 13 6.64 2.02 -19.26
C PRO A 13 7.60 2.39 -18.11
N SER A 14 7.21 2.07 -16.88
CA SER A 14 8.10 2.28 -15.73
C SER A 14 9.33 1.40 -15.84
N ALA A 15 10.51 2.01 -15.82
CA ALA A 15 11.79 1.28 -15.83
C ALA A 15 11.92 0.34 -14.62
N THR A 16 11.44 0.77 -13.45
CA THR A 16 11.44 -0.05 -12.22
C THR A 16 10.60 -1.32 -12.38
N VAL A 17 9.41 -1.20 -12.98
CA VAL A 17 8.55 -2.36 -13.24
C VAL A 17 9.23 -3.31 -14.22
N ALA A 18 9.77 -2.78 -15.32
CA ALA A 18 10.44 -3.59 -16.34
C ALA A 18 11.64 -4.38 -15.78
N VAL A 19 12.48 -3.74 -14.94
CA VAL A 19 13.61 -4.41 -14.27
C VAL A 19 13.13 -5.48 -13.30
N THR A 20 12.08 -5.22 -12.54
CA THR A 20 11.52 -6.19 -11.59
C THR A 20 10.95 -7.40 -12.31
N ASP A 21 10.22 -7.19 -13.41
CA ASP A 21 9.65 -8.28 -14.21
C ASP A 21 10.74 -9.11 -14.90
N LEU A 22 11.79 -8.48 -15.41
CA LEU A 22 12.93 -9.17 -15.96
C LEU A 22 13.65 -10.04 -14.91
N ALA A 23 13.88 -9.50 -13.71
CA ALA A 23 14.48 -10.24 -12.60
C ALA A 23 13.63 -11.46 -12.22
N ARG A 24 12.30 -11.31 -12.18
CA ARG A 24 11.36 -12.40 -11.91
C ARG A 24 11.41 -13.48 -13.00
N ALA A 25 11.42 -13.07 -14.27
CA ALA A 25 11.51 -14.00 -15.40
C ALA A 25 12.81 -14.78 -15.39
N LEU A 26 13.93 -14.13 -15.11
CA LEU A 26 15.24 -14.79 -15.01
C LEU A 26 15.31 -15.78 -13.85
N LYS A 27 14.75 -15.45 -12.69
CA LYS A 27 14.62 -16.38 -11.55
C LYS A 27 13.79 -17.60 -11.93
N ALA A 28 12.66 -17.39 -12.59
CA ALA A 28 11.79 -18.47 -13.07
C ALA A 28 12.49 -19.40 -14.08
N ALA A 29 13.42 -18.86 -14.86
CA ALA A 29 14.29 -19.62 -15.77
C ALA A 29 15.48 -20.31 -15.08
N GLY A 30 15.49 -20.36 -13.73
CA GLY A 30 16.52 -21.04 -12.94
C GLY A 30 17.82 -20.26 -12.75
N ARG A 31 17.87 -18.97 -13.13
CA ARG A 31 19.06 -18.15 -12.93
C ARG A 31 19.12 -17.60 -11.50
N ASN A 32 20.32 -17.62 -10.91
CA ASN A 32 20.56 -16.98 -9.61
C ASN A 32 20.63 -15.46 -9.79
N VAL A 33 19.53 -14.76 -9.54
CA VAL A 33 19.42 -13.30 -9.66
C VAL A 33 19.08 -12.69 -8.31
N ILE A 34 19.87 -11.71 -7.89
CA ILE A 34 19.57 -10.88 -6.73
C ILE A 34 18.84 -9.64 -7.25
N GLY A 35 17.55 -9.50 -6.87
CA GLY A 35 16.71 -8.37 -7.30
C GLY A 35 16.83 -7.21 -6.32
N LEU A 36 17.34 -6.06 -6.80
CA LEU A 36 17.41 -4.80 -6.05
C LEU A 36 16.54 -3.71 -6.69
N GLY A 37 15.61 -4.11 -7.55
CA GLY A 37 14.79 -3.18 -8.34
C GLY A 37 13.59 -2.59 -7.60
N ALA A 38 13.08 -3.26 -6.57
CA ALA A 38 12.00 -2.78 -5.73
C ALA A 38 12.43 -2.75 -4.27
N GLY A 39 12.11 -1.65 -3.58
CA GLY A 39 12.32 -1.53 -2.14
C GLY A 39 11.08 -2.07 -1.40
N GLU A 40 11.22 -3.23 -0.77
CA GLU A 40 10.21 -3.79 0.12
C GLU A 40 10.88 -4.34 1.39
N PRO A 41 10.18 -4.38 2.54
CA PRO A 41 10.72 -5.00 3.74
C PRO A 41 11.05 -6.46 3.51
N ASP A 42 12.21 -6.91 3.98
CA ASP A 42 12.66 -8.31 3.92
C ASP A 42 11.85 -9.20 4.89
N PHE A 43 11.40 -8.63 6.00
CA PHE A 43 10.57 -9.32 6.99
C PHE A 43 9.11 -9.38 6.55
N ASP A 44 8.49 -10.51 6.81
CA ASP A 44 7.05 -10.68 6.61
C ASP A 44 6.24 -9.82 7.61
N THR A 45 4.98 -9.55 7.27
CA THR A 45 4.05 -8.84 8.16
C THR A 45 3.98 -9.54 9.53
N PRO A 46 4.11 -8.84 10.64
CA PRO A 46 4.05 -9.43 11.99
C PRO A 46 2.80 -10.29 12.20
N ALA A 47 2.98 -11.41 12.91
CA ALA A 47 1.92 -12.41 13.10
C ALA A 47 0.64 -11.83 13.72
N ASN A 48 0.78 -10.94 14.71
CA ASN A 48 -0.36 -10.27 15.35
C ASN A 48 -1.17 -9.41 14.38
N ILE A 49 -0.52 -8.77 13.42
CA ILE A 49 -1.19 -7.95 12.37
C ILE A 49 -1.92 -8.87 11.40
N LYS A 50 -1.26 -9.94 10.92
CA LYS A 50 -1.91 -10.95 10.05
C LYS A 50 -3.15 -11.54 10.72
N GLN A 51 -3.05 -11.94 11.98
CA GLN A 51 -4.18 -12.48 12.73
C GLN A 51 -5.30 -11.47 12.95
N ALA A 52 -4.99 -10.18 13.14
CA ALA A 52 -6.02 -9.14 13.23
C ALA A 52 -6.79 -8.98 11.92
N ALA A 53 -6.10 -9.04 10.78
CA ALA A 53 -6.74 -9.00 9.46
C ALA A 53 -7.65 -10.21 9.22
N ILE A 54 -7.20 -11.42 9.55
CA ILE A 54 -7.99 -12.66 9.44
C ILE A 54 -9.27 -12.54 10.27
N ARG A 55 -9.17 -12.17 11.55
CA ARG A 55 -10.34 -11.97 12.41
C ARG A 55 -11.32 -10.92 11.87
N ALA A 56 -10.81 -9.86 11.28
CA ALA A 56 -11.67 -8.83 10.69
C ALA A 56 -12.45 -9.35 9.48
N ILE A 57 -11.83 -10.18 8.65
CA ILE A 57 -12.49 -10.84 7.51
C ILE A 57 -13.55 -11.82 8.00
N GLU A 58 -13.22 -12.69 8.96
CA GLU A 58 -14.13 -13.67 9.56
C GLU A 58 -15.32 -12.98 10.25
N ALA A 59 -15.10 -11.82 10.87
CA ALA A 59 -16.15 -10.99 11.46
C ALA A 59 -16.99 -10.21 10.42
N GLY A 60 -16.79 -10.44 9.12
CA GLY A 60 -17.56 -9.81 8.05
C GLY A 60 -17.27 -8.33 7.83
N LYS A 61 -16.14 -7.80 8.31
CA LYS A 61 -15.71 -6.42 8.06
C LYS A 61 -15.23 -6.21 6.62
N THR A 62 -16.10 -6.50 5.65
CA THR A 62 -15.81 -6.52 4.21
C THR A 62 -16.76 -5.61 3.42
N LYS A 63 -17.41 -4.66 4.08
CA LYS A 63 -18.35 -3.72 3.48
C LYS A 63 -17.71 -2.34 3.30
N TYR A 64 -18.40 -1.45 2.56
CA TYR A 64 -17.98 -0.07 2.44
C TYR A 64 -17.88 0.61 3.80
N THR A 65 -16.89 1.46 3.94
CA THR A 65 -16.68 2.32 5.11
C THR A 65 -16.84 3.78 4.72
N ASP A 66 -16.71 4.68 5.69
CA ASP A 66 -16.61 6.11 5.40
C ASP A 66 -15.40 6.38 4.47
N VAL A 67 -15.56 7.37 3.58
CA VAL A 67 -14.53 7.76 2.60
C VAL A 67 -13.21 8.13 3.28
N GLY A 68 -13.29 8.78 4.43
CA GLY A 68 -12.12 9.20 5.20
C GLY A 68 -11.54 8.13 6.13
N GLY A 69 -12.06 6.90 6.09
CA GLY A 69 -11.63 5.79 6.95
C GLY A 69 -12.48 5.61 8.22
N ILE A 70 -12.39 4.44 8.83
CA ILE A 70 -13.17 4.07 10.00
C ILE A 70 -12.74 4.86 11.25
N PRO A 71 -13.69 5.22 12.14
CA PRO A 71 -13.40 5.97 13.35
C PRO A 71 -12.36 5.30 14.25
N GLU A 72 -12.42 3.99 14.39
CA GLU A 72 -11.50 3.22 15.23
C GLU A 72 -10.05 3.35 14.79
N LEU A 73 -9.79 3.38 13.48
CA LEU A 73 -8.44 3.57 12.95
C LEU A 73 -7.97 5.01 13.17
N LYS A 74 -8.86 6.00 12.98
CA LYS A 74 -8.54 7.40 13.27
C LYS A 74 -8.18 7.62 14.75
N ASP A 75 -8.94 7.01 15.67
CA ASP A 75 -8.64 7.09 17.10
C ASP A 75 -7.30 6.43 17.46
N ALA A 76 -6.99 5.29 16.86
CA ALA A 76 -5.69 4.63 17.04
C ALA A 76 -4.53 5.50 16.54
N ILE A 77 -4.71 6.19 15.42
CA ILE A 77 -3.72 7.13 14.88
C ILE A 77 -3.56 8.34 15.82
N ILE A 78 -4.65 8.92 16.32
CA ILE A 78 -4.60 10.03 17.30
C ILE A 78 -3.82 9.60 18.54
N ALA A 79 -4.15 8.45 19.11
CA ALA A 79 -3.46 7.92 20.28
C ALA A 79 -1.97 7.66 20.02
N LYS A 80 -1.62 7.16 18.82
CA LYS A 80 -0.23 6.96 18.42
C LYS A 80 0.52 8.28 18.31
N PHE A 81 -0.03 9.29 17.67
CA PHE A 81 0.61 10.62 17.53
C PHE A 81 0.79 11.29 18.89
N GLN A 82 -0.19 11.19 19.78
CA GLN A 82 -0.07 11.72 21.14
C GLN A 82 1.04 11.01 21.91
N ARG A 83 1.07 9.68 21.90
CA ARG A 83 2.03 8.87 22.66
C ARG A 83 3.48 9.02 22.16
N GLU A 84 3.68 9.04 20.84
CA GLU A 84 5.02 8.94 20.26
C GLU A 84 5.58 10.28 19.76
N ASN A 85 4.72 11.25 19.47
CA ASN A 85 5.13 12.53 18.89
C ASN A 85 4.70 13.74 19.71
N GLY A 86 3.87 13.56 20.75
CA GLY A 86 3.33 14.67 21.56
C GLY A 86 2.33 15.54 20.79
N LEU A 87 1.78 15.04 19.66
CA LEU A 87 0.86 15.79 18.83
C LEU A 87 -0.58 15.37 19.09
N THR A 88 -1.48 16.35 19.16
CA THR A 88 -2.91 16.12 19.37
C THR A 88 -3.69 16.49 18.12
N TYR A 89 -4.48 15.55 17.62
CA TYR A 89 -5.36 15.72 16.46
C TYR A 89 -6.80 15.34 16.81
N LYS A 90 -7.75 15.86 16.00
CA LYS A 90 -9.16 15.46 16.00
C LYS A 90 -9.41 14.50 14.84
N ARG A 91 -10.52 13.74 14.88
CA ARG A 91 -10.88 12.79 13.81
C ARG A 91 -11.07 13.46 12.45
N ASP A 92 -11.57 14.70 12.41
CA ASP A 92 -11.78 15.49 11.20
C ASP A 92 -10.48 16.01 10.56
N GLN A 93 -9.37 15.92 11.28
CA GLN A 93 -8.03 16.27 10.79
C GLN A 93 -7.27 15.05 10.24
N ILE A 94 -7.90 13.87 10.20
CA ILE A 94 -7.28 12.62 9.74
C ILE A 94 -8.09 12.02 8.61
N ILE A 95 -7.41 11.67 7.53
CA ILE A 95 -7.94 10.91 6.42
C ILE A 95 -7.10 9.66 6.20
N ILE A 96 -7.76 8.54 5.95
CA ILE A 96 -7.12 7.28 5.57
C ILE A 96 -7.20 7.16 4.05
N SER A 97 -6.07 6.93 3.42
CA SER A 97 -5.99 6.83 1.96
C SER A 97 -5.41 5.50 1.51
N THR A 98 -5.66 5.16 0.25
CA THR A 98 -5.18 3.93 -0.38
C THR A 98 -3.73 4.11 -0.84
N GLY A 99 -2.80 3.83 0.06
CA GLY A 99 -1.36 3.97 -0.20
C GLY A 99 -0.84 5.40 -0.11
N GLY A 100 0.48 5.54 0.08
CA GLY A 100 1.14 6.82 0.32
C GLY A 100 1.08 7.79 -0.87
N LYS A 101 0.98 7.29 -2.10
CA LYS A 101 0.94 8.16 -3.29
C LYS A 101 -0.28 9.07 -3.30
N GLN A 102 -1.44 8.59 -2.86
CA GLN A 102 -2.65 9.38 -2.77
C GLN A 102 -2.54 10.53 -1.74
N VAL A 103 -1.65 10.40 -0.77
CA VAL A 103 -1.39 11.45 0.24
C VAL A 103 -0.50 12.56 -0.32
N LEU A 104 0.36 12.23 -1.29
CA LEU A 104 1.35 13.13 -1.85
C LEU A 104 0.84 13.90 -3.08
N TYR A 105 -0.20 13.41 -3.74
CA TYR A 105 -0.82 13.97 -4.93
C TYR A 105 -2.30 14.23 -4.69
#